data_542561acbe6db8102020be4ac2e89c9a
#
_entry.id   542561acbe6db8102020be4ac2e89c9a
#
_cell.length_a   1.000
_cell.length_b   1.000
_cell.length_c   1.000
_cell.angle_alpha   90.00
_cell.angle_beta   90.00
_cell.angle_gamma   90.00
#
_symmetry.space_group_name_H-M   'P 1'
#
loop_
_entity.id
_entity.type
_entity.pdbx_description
1 polymer ?
#
loop_
_entity_poly.entity_id
_entity_poly.type
_entity_poly.pdbx_seq_one_letter_code
_entity_poly.pdbx_strand_id
1 'polypeptide(L)'
;AQPSIDPAQEPPATKAVFVKTFGCQMNVYDSDRMMEALAREGYGVTGSPDNADLIILNTCHIREKAAEKVYSELGRLKQLKDLRRADGKQTVIAVAGCVAQAEGAEITARQPAVDLVIGPQSYHRLPSLIGRVSRGESRIVETEFPEEDKFQSLPERAVQRNPSAFLTVQEGCDKFCTFCVVPYTRGIEVSRPVADVEKEARKLVASGVRELTLLGQNVNAYHGQGPGGRSMTLAGLLDRLSAIEGLARLRYTTSHPRDMSEDLIAAHASNPKLMPFLHLPVQSGSDRILAAMNRKHTAQQYLRLIARIRAARPDIALSSDFIV
;
A
#
# COMPACT_ATOMS: atom_id res chain seq x y z
N ALA A 1 3.38 5.89 13.00
CA ALA A 1 4.75 5.42 13.18
C ALA A 1 5.60 6.06 12.09
N GLN A 2 6.66 6.77 12.47
CA GLN A 2 7.62 7.33 11.52
C GLN A 2 8.50 6.18 11.01
N PRO A 3 8.82 6.14 9.70
CA PRO A 3 9.73 5.14 9.16
C PRO A 3 11.15 5.39 9.66
N SER A 4 11.86 4.33 9.99
CA SER A 4 13.25 4.37 10.43
C SER A 4 14.17 3.89 9.29
N ILE A 5 14.72 4.85 8.55
CA ILE A 5 15.78 4.62 7.55
C ILE A 5 17.15 4.84 8.23
N ASP A 6 18.15 4.02 7.91
CA ASP A 6 19.50 4.15 8.46
C ASP A 6 20.27 5.28 7.77
N PRO A 7 20.68 6.34 8.48
CA PRO A 7 21.41 7.47 7.90
C PRO A 7 22.87 7.19 7.55
N ALA A 8 23.42 6.02 7.87
CA ALA A 8 24.87 5.76 7.74
C ALA A 8 25.35 5.39 6.33
N GLN A 9 24.45 5.24 5.33
CA GLN A 9 24.80 4.84 3.95
C GLN A 9 24.32 5.80 2.85
N GLU A 10 23.73 6.94 3.21
CA GLU A 10 23.21 7.90 2.24
C GLU A 10 24.10 9.15 2.18
N PRO A 11 24.26 9.78 1.00
CA PRO A 11 24.89 11.08 0.91
C PRO A 11 24.14 12.06 1.82
N PRO A 12 24.83 13.07 2.41
CA PRO A 12 24.18 14.01 3.32
C PRO A 12 22.97 14.64 2.61
N ALA A 13 21.80 14.49 3.22
CA ALA A 13 20.56 15.02 2.68
C ALA A 13 20.67 16.54 2.52
N THR A 14 20.51 17.02 1.29
CA THR A 14 20.56 18.45 0.95
C THR A 14 19.18 19.09 0.96
N LYS A 15 18.12 18.25 0.93
CA LYS A 15 16.70 18.66 0.92
C LYS A 15 15.92 17.85 1.94
N ALA A 16 14.84 18.42 2.45
CA ALA A 16 13.98 17.77 3.44
C ALA A 16 12.62 17.38 2.83
N VAL A 17 12.16 16.14 3.10
CA VAL A 17 10.80 15.66 2.74
C VAL A 17 9.99 15.35 3.99
N PHE A 18 8.77 15.87 4.03
CA PHE A 18 7.75 15.49 5.00
C PHE A 18 6.67 14.66 4.32
N VAL A 19 6.37 13.48 4.86
CA VAL A 19 5.32 12.60 4.34
C VAL A 19 4.23 12.41 5.40
N LYS A 20 3.01 12.78 5.06
CA LYS A 20 1.82 12.52 5.88
C LYS A 20 0.98 11.45 5.21
N THR A 21 0.94 10.28 5.85
CA THR A 21 0.20 9.12 5.34
C THR A 21 -1.18 9.06 5.99
N PHE A 22 -2.21 8.96 5.16
CA PHE A 22 -3.58 8.71 5.56
C PHE A 22 -4.00 7.30 5.12
N GLY A 23 -4.77 6.61 5.96
CA GLY A 23 -5.52 5.43 5.57
C GLY A 23 -4.89 4.09 5.93
N CYS A 24 -4.68 3.20 4.97
CA CYS A 24 -4.42 1.79 5.19
C CYS A 24 -2.91 1.43 5.16
N GLN A 25 -2.61 0.17 5.46
CA GLN A 25 -1.25 -0.38 5.46
C GLN A 25 -0.57 -0.30 4.07
N MET A 26 -1.34 -0.42 2.98
CA MET A 26 -0.83 -0.21 1.62
C MET A 26 -0.26 1.21 1.44
N ASN A 27 -0.95 2.23 1.98
CA ASN A 27 -0.45 3.60 1.89
C ASN A 27 0.82 3.80 2.74
N VAL A 28 0.96 3.07 3.85
CA VAL A 28 2.22 3.08 4.63
C VAL A 28 3.35 2.50 3.79
N TYR A 29 3.13 1.34 3.17
CA TYR A 29 4.10 0.74 2.25
C TYR A 29 4.44 1.70 1.09
N ASP A 30 3.43 2.29 0.44
CA ASP A 30 3.66 3.23 -0.66
C ASP A 30 4.49 4.45 -0.21
N SER A 31 4.23 4.99 1.01
CA SER A 31 5.00 6.09 1.58
C SER A 31 6.45 5.70 1.82
N ASP A 32 6.72 4.51 2.37
CA ASP A 32 8.07 4.00 2.55
C ASP A 32 8.81 3.92 1.21
N ARG A 33 8.14 3.40 0.18
CA ARG A 33 8.72 3.27 -1.16
C ARG A 33 9.00 4.63 -1.82
N MET A 34 8.10 5.61 -1.65
CA MET A 34 8.32 6.98 -2.11
C MET A 34 9.53 7.61 -1.44
N MET A 35 9.67 7.45 -0.12
CA MET A 35 10.81 7.97 0.63
C MET A 35 12.14 7.31 0.21
N GLU A 36 12.14 5.98 0.00
CA GLU A 36 13.32 5.27 -0.51
C GLU A 36 13.75 5.77 -1.90
N ALA A 37 12.79 6.09 -2.78
CA ALA A 37 13.08 6.67 -4.09
C ALA A 37 13.67 8.08 -3.98
N LEU A 38 13.12 8.91 -3.07
CA LEU A 38 13.56 10.29 -2.86
C LEU A 38 14.90 10.38 -2.13
N ALA A 39 15.23 9.41 -1.27
CA ALA A 39 16.53 9.37 -0.60
C ALA A 39 17.70 9.34 -1.59
N ARG A 40 17.53 8.64 -2.72
CA ARG A 40 18.53 8.62 -3.82
C ARG A 40 18.72 9.97 -4.51
N GLU A 41 17.72 10.85 -4.40
CA GLU A 41 17.74 12.22 -4.93
C GLU A 41 18.20 13.25 -3.87
N GLY A 42 18.74 12.78 -2.74
CA GLY A 42 19.26 13.62 -1.67
C GLY A 42 18.20 14.20 -0.73
N TYR A 43 17.00 13.61 -0.65
CA TYR A 43 15.98 14.00 0.32
C TYR A 43 16.13 13.23 1.63
N GLY A 44 16.27 13.94 2.74
CA GLY A 44 16.16 13.38 4.09
C GLY A 44 14.76 13.56 4.66
N VAL A 45 14.31 12.60 5.47
CA VAL A 45 12.98 12.66 6.09
C VAL A 45 12.98 13.64 7.27
N THR A 46 11.99 14.53 7.33
CA THR A 46 11.75 15.43 8.47
C THR A 46 10.45 15.11 9.19
N GLY A 47 10.42 15.34 10.51
CA GLY A 47 9.23 15.15 11.34
C GLY A 47 8.23 16.32 11.30
N SER A 48 8.58 17.47 10.69
CA SER A 48 7.73 18.65 10.62
C SER A 48 7.64 19.17 9.18
N PRO A 49 6.44 19.58 8.72
CA PRO A 49 6.27 20.24 7.42
C PRO A 49 6.95 21.62 7.37
N ASP A 50 7.19 22.27 8.51
CA ASP A 50 7.78 23.63 8.58
C ASP A 50 9.18 23.70 7.97
N ASN A 51 9.91 22.58 8.01
CA ASN A 51 11.28 22.48 7.51
C ASN A 51 11.38 21.69 6.18
N ALA A 52 10.25 21.36 5.58
CA ALA A 52 10.24 20.50 4.40
C ALA A 52 10.32 21.30 3.10
N ASP A 53 11.21 20.89 2.19
CA ASP A 53 11.26 21.39 0.81
C ASP A 53 10.24 20.67 -0.08
N LEU A 54 9.86 19.46 0.31
CA LEU A 54 8.82 18.66 -0.29
C LEU A 54 7.85 18.14 0.77
N ILE A 55 6.56 18.37 0.56
CA ILE A 55 5.50 17.83 1.41
C ILE A 55 4.65 16.87 0.57
N ILE A 56 4.51 15.63 1.02
CA ILE A 56 3.69 14.62 0.37
C ILE A 56 2.52 14.24 1.28
N LEU A 57 1.31 14.42 0.78
CA LEU A 57 0.10 13.86 1.40
C LEU A 57 -0.25 12.57 0.66
N ASN A 58 0.07 11.42 1.26
CA ASN A 58 -0.34 10.13 0.71
C ASN A 58 -1.74 9.76 1.24
N THR A 59 -2.70 9.67 0.33
CA THR A 59 -4.13 9.75 0.63
C THR A 59 -4.86 8.43 0.37
N CYS A 60 -5.91 8.18 1.13
CA CYS A 60 -6.75 7.00 1.02
C CYS A 60 -8.20 7.41 0.70
N HIS A 61 -8.87 6.64 -0.14
CA HIS A 61 -10.25 6.90 -0.57
C HIS A 61 -11.27 5.89 0.00
N ILE A 62 -10.96 5.26 1.15
CA ILE A 62 -11.85 4.23 1.74
C ILE A 62 -13.10 4.85 2.38
N ARG A 63 -13.04 6.13 2.79
CA ARG A 63 -14.15 6.83 3.48
C ARG A 63 -14.41 8.16 2.82
N GLU A 64 -15.68 8.50 2.65
CA GLU A 64 -16.14 9.76 2.07
C GLU A 64 -15.47 11.00 2.72
N LYS A 65 -15.39 11.03 4.04
CA LYS A 65 -14.70 12.10 4.77
C LYS A 65 -13.17 12.13 4.64
N ALA A 66 -12.57 11.17 3.92
CA ALA A 66 -11.13 11.15 3.75
C ALA A 66 -10.66 12.31 2.85
N ALA A 67 -11.38 12.58 1.76
CA ALA A 67 -11.10 13.71 0.87
C ALA A 67 -11.20 15.05 1.59
N GLU A 68 -12.26 15.27 2.41
CA GLU A 68 -12.42 16.52 3.19
C GLU A 68 -11.23 16.79 4.11
N LYS A 69 -10.69 15.75 4.76
CA LYS A 69 -9.49 15.88 5.61
C LYS A 69 -8.26 16.29 4.78
N VAL A 70 -8.14 15.78 3.56
CA VAL A 70 -7.05 16.15 2.66
C VAL A 70 -7.16 17.63 2.31
N TYR A 71 -8.33 18.12 1.93
CA TYR A 71 -8.53 19.54 1.60
C TYR A 71 -8.33 20.47 2.79
N SER A 72 -8.76 20.06 4.00
CA SER A 72 -8.50 20.82 5.23
C SER A 72 -6.99 20.94 5.49
N GLU A 73 -6.24 19.86 5.28
CA GLU A 73 -4.78 19.87 5.44
C GLU A 73 -4.10 20.72 4.37
N LEU A 74 -4.54 20.62 3.11
CA LEU A 74 -4.02 21.43 2.01
C LEU A 74 -4.21 22.93 2.26
N GLY A 75 -5.31 23.34 2.91
CA GLY A 75 -5.52 24.73 3.36
C GLY A 75 -4.45 25.24 4.31
N ARG A 76 -4.04 24.38 5.28
CA ARG A 76 -2.93 24.70 6.22
C ARG A 76 -1.59 24.75 5.51
N LEU A 77 -1.33 23.78 4.65
CA LEU A 77 -0.07 23.70 3.90
C LEU A 77 0.10 24.85 2.91
N LYS A 78 -1.00 25.37 2.35
CA LYS A 78 -0.96 26.59 1.54
C LYS A 78 -0.44 27.76 2.36
N GLN A 79 -0.97 28.00 3.56
CA GLN A 79 -0.49 29.09 4.44
C GLN A 79 1.01 28.91 4.76
N LEU A 80 1.44 27.69 5.07
CA LEU A 80 2.84 27.39 5.33
C LEU A 80 3.72 27.68 4.08
N LYS A 81 3.28 27.24 2.89
CA LYS A 81 3.98 27.50 1.63
C LYS A 81 4.14 29.00 1.37
N ASP A 82 3.08 29.79 1.62
CA ASP A 82 3.10 31.23 1.43
C ASP A 82 4.06 31.92 2.41
N LEU A 83 4.09 31.50 3.69
CA LEU A 83 5.04 32.00 4.69
C LEU A 83 6.49 31.66 4.31
N ARG A 84 6.77 30.41 3.95
CA ARG A 84 8.13 30.00 3.54
C ARG A 84 8.59 30.73 2.28
N ARG A 85 7.67 31.02 1.35
CA ARG A 85 7.98 31.82 0.16
C ARG A 85 8.36 33.26 0.50
N ALA A 86 7.70 33.84 1.48
CA ALA A 86 8.08 35.18 1.99
C ALA A 86 9.50 35.21 2.58
N ASP A 87 9.95 34.08 3.16
CA ASP A 87 11.32 33.87 3.67
C ASP A 87 12.32 33.45 2.57
N GLY A 88 11.94 33.50 1.27
CA GLY A 88 12.80 33.11 0.16
C GLY A 88 12.99 31.61 -0.02
N LYS A 89 12.22 30.76 0.70
CA LYS A 89 12.27 29.29 0.61
C LYS A 89 11.19 28.76 -0.33
N GLN A 90 11.52 27.74 -1.07
CA GLN A 90 10.53 27.02 -1.91
C GLN A 90 10.05 25.77 -1.20
N THR A 91 8.77 25.48 -1.37
CA THR A 91 8.15 24.24 -0.88
C THR A 91 7.24 23.65 -1.97
N VAL A 92 7.49 22.41 -2.32
CA VAL A 92 6.65 21.64 -3.26
C VAL A 92 5.59 20.88 -2.45
N ILE A 93 4.33 20.96 -2.84
CA ILE A 93 3.23 20.20 -2.26
C ILE A 93 2.77 19.15 -3.28
N ALA A 94 2.89 17.89 -2.92
CA ALA A 94 2.42 16.75 -3.70
C ALA A 94 1.25 16.04 -2.99
N VAL A 95 0.22 15.68 -3.72
CA VAL A 95 -0.87 14.79 -3.26
C VAL A 95 -0.73 13.47 -3.99
N ALA A 96 -0.60 12.38 -3.21
CA ALA A 96 -0.40 11.03 -3.71
C ALA A 96 -1.52 10.07 -3.24
N GLY A 97 -1.62 8.89 -3.85
CA GLY A 97 -2.48 7.80 -3.41
C GLY A 97 -3.88 7.81 -4.02
N CYS A 98 -4.84 7.14 -3.34
CA CYS A 98 -6.13 6.83 -3.94
C CYS A 98 -7.03 8.06 -4.17
N VAL A 99 -6.99 9.10 -3.30
CA VAL A 99 -7.72 10.34 -3.55
C VAL A 99 -7.10 11.09 -4.74
N ALA A 100 -5.76 11.12 -4.82
CA ALA A 100 -5.06 11.69 -5.97
C ALA A 100 -5.49 11.03 -7.28
N GLN A 101 -5.58 9.71 -7.30
CA GLN A 101 -6.05 8.94 -8.46
C GLN A 101 -7.50 9.26 -8.82
N ALA A 102 -8.38 9.31 -7.83
CA ALA A 102 -9.80 9.47 -8.05
C ALA A 102 -10.19 10.89 -8.50
N GLU A 103 -9.56 11.92 -7.95
CA GLU A 103 -9.91 13.31 -8.20
C GLU A 103 -9.01 13.99 -9.23
N GLY A 104 -7.76 13.53 -9.39
CA GLY A 104 -6.86 14.02 -10.43
C GLY A 104 -6.73 15.55 -10.47
N ALA A 105 -7.05 16.14 -11.63
CA ALA A 105 -6.93 17.58 -11.88
C ALA A 105 -7.86 18.44 -10.99
N GLU A 106 -8.94 17.88 -10.45
CA GLU A 106 -9.84 18.60 -9.54
C GLU A 106 -9.10 19.09 -8.29
N ILE A 107 -8.11 18.31 -7.80
CA ILE A 107 -7.29 18.72 -6.65
C ILE A 107 -6.55 20.02 -6.94
N THR A 108 -5.91 20.15 -8.10
CA THR A 108 -5.17 21.36 -8.46
C THR A 108 -6.08 22.53 -8.80
N ALA A 109 -7.30 22.27 -9.27
CA ALA A 109 -8.32 23.29 -9.52
C ALA A 109 -8.82 23.90 -8.21
N ARG A 110 -9.14 23.04 -7.21
CA ARG A 110 -9.64 23.47 -5.89
C ARG A 110 -8.53 24.02 -4.98
N GLN A 111 -7.32 23.53 -5.13
CA GLN A 111 -6.14 23.91 -4.32
C GLN A 111 -4.93 24.25 -5.21
N PRO A 112 -4.86 25.47 -5.73
CA PRO A 112 -3.77 25.90 -6.62
C PRO A 112 -2.36 25.87 -6.00
N ALA A 113 -2.26 25.69 -4.68
CA ALA A 113 -0.99 25.53 -3.97
C ALA A 113 -0.36 24.14 -4.19
N VAL A 114 -1.12 23.16 -4.71
CA VAL A 114 -0.64 21.82 -5.05
C VAL A 114 0.13 21.88 -6.37
N ASP A 115 1.37 21.40 -6.36
CA ASP A 115 2.26 21.39 -7.51
C ASP A 115 2.18 20.08 -8.29
N LEU A 116 1.91 18.97 -7.59
CA LEU A 116 1.92 17.61 -8.13
C LEU A 116 0.77 16.77 -7.57
N VAL A 117 0.05 16.10 -8.45
CA VAL A 117 -0.92 15.04 -8.10
C VAL A 117 -0.45 13.75 -8.75
N ILE A 118 -0.32 12.67 -7.95
CA ILE A 118 0.26 11.41 -8.42
C ILE A 118 -0.56 10.20 -7.94
N GLY A 119 -0.95 9.35 -8.88
CA GLY A 119 -1.65 8.11 -8.59
C GLY A 119 -0.76 7.04 -7.96
N PRO A 120 -1.35 6.02 -7.30
CA PRO A 120 -0.60 4.98 -6.62
C PRO A 120 0.18 4.06 -7.57
N GLN A 121 -0.15 4.04 -8.85
CA GLN A 121 0.57 3.24 -9.84
C GLN A 121 1.79 3.97 -10.42
N SER A 122 1.88 5.30 -10.25
CA SER A 122 2.93 6.13 -10.87
C SER A 122 3.98 6.65 -9.88
N TYR A 123 3.91 6.30 -8.57
CA TYR A 123 4.81 6.89 -7.56
C TYR A 123 6.30 6.55 -7.77
N HIS A 124 6.64 5.52 -8.54
CA HIS A 124 8.02 5.24 -8.95
C HIS A 124 8.60 6.38 -9.82
N ARG A 125 7.74 7.16 -10.50
CA ARG A 125 8.12 8.34 -11.29
C ARG A 125 8.28 9.61 -10.46
N LEU A 126 7.99 9.56 -9.15
CA LEU A 126 8.01 10.72 -8.27
C LEU A 126 9.30 11.55 -8.36
N PRO A 127 10.53 10.96 -8.39
CA PRO A 127 11.76 11.74 -8.55
C PRO A 127 11.78 12.58 -9.82
N SER A 128 11.41 12.00 -10.96
CA SER A 128 11.40 12.71 -12.24
C SER A 128 10.35 13.84 -12.30
N LEU A 129 9.18 13.60 -11.69
CA LEU A 129 8.09 14.58 -11.61
C LEU A 129 8.48 15.78 -10.73
N ILE A 130 9.14 15.54 -9.61
CA ILE A 130 9.69 16.61 -8.75
C ILE A 130 10.77 17.40 -9.50
N GLY A 131 11.59 16.73 -10.30
CA GLY A 131 12.55 17.37 -11.18
C GLY A 131 11.87 18.31 -12.18
N ARG A 132 10.71 17.97 -12.73
CA ARG A 132 9.89 18.84 -13.61
C ARG A 132 9.37 20.07 -12.83
N VAL A 133 8.81 19.85 -11.64
CA VAL A 133 8.36 20.95 -10.77
C VAL A 133 9.52 21.91 -10.46
N SER A 134 10.72 21.39 -10.16
CA SER A 134 11.91 22.21 -9.89
C SER A 134 12.37 23.05 -11.10
N ARG A 135 12.03 22.64 -12.32
CA ARG A 135 12.27 23.40 -13.55
C ARG A 135 11.17 24.41 -13.90
N GLY A 136 10.18 24.60 -13.02
CA GLY A 136 9.12 25.60 -13.16
C GLY A 136 7.79 25.07 -13.69
N GLU A 137 7.65 23.78 -13.97
CA GLU A 137 6.35 23.19 -14.23
C GLU A 137 5.49 23.21 -12.95
N SER A 138 4.20 23.41 -13.10
CA SER A 138 3.27 23.44 -11.97
C SER A 138 1.98 22.70 -12.32
N ARG A 139 1.26 22.25 -11.29
CA ARG A 139 -0.01 21.54 -11.42
C ARG A 139 0.10 20.27 -12.28
N ILE A 140 1.20 19.54 -12.10
CA ILE A 140 1.40 18.27 -12.80
C ILE A 140 0.40 17.25 -12.24
N VAL A 141 -0.31 16.56 -13.13
CA VAL A 141 -1.23 15.47 -12.77
C VAL A 141 -0.78 14.21 -13.49
N GLU A 142 -0.41 13.20 -12.71
CA GLU A 142 0.07 11.90 -13.18
C GLU A 142 -0.80 10.80 -12.55
N THR A 143 -1.93 10.52 -13.18
CA THR A 143 -2.95 9.56 -12.71
C THR A 143 -3.27 8.49 -13.75
N GLU A 144 -2.55 8.47 -14.87
CA GLU A 144 -2.65 7.39 -15.83
C GLU A 144 -2.04 6.10 -15.27
N PHE A 145 -2.58 4.97 -15.69
CA PHE A 145 -2.00 3.67 -15.37
C PHE A 145 -0.82 3.42 -16.31
N PRO A 146 0.42 3.42 -15.81
CA PRO A 146 1.60 3.20 -16.66
C PRO A 146 1.64 1.76 -17.16
N GLU A 147 2.18 1.55 -18.36
CA GLU A 147 2.46 0.20 -18.87
C GLU A 147 3.65 -0.46 -18.15
N GLU A 148 4.51 0.35 -17.56
CA GLU A 148 5.71 -0.12 -16.84
C GLU A 148 5.33 -0.74 -15.49
N ASP A 149 5.99 -1.86 -15.16
CA ASP A 149 5.88 -2.42 -13.82
C ASP A 149 6.60 -1.53 -12.80
N LYS A 150 5.82 -0.87 -11.94
CA LYS A 150 6.36 0.02 -10.91
C LYS A 150 7.32 -0.68 -9.95
N PHE A 151 7.11 -1.97 -9.65
CA PHE A 151 7.95 -2.71 -8.71
C PHE A 151 9.35 -2.95 -9.26
N GLN A 152 9.49 -3.12 -10.58
CA GLN A 152 10.81 -3.22 -11.24
C GLN A 152 11.54 -1.88 -11.30
N SER A 153 10.79 -0.77 -11.35
CA SER A 153 11.34 0.59 -11.44
C SER A 153 11.69 1.19 -10.08
N LEU A 154 11.22 0.58 -8.98
CA LEU A 154 11.51 1.06 -7.63
C LEU A 154 12.93 0.68 -7.18
N PRO A 155 13.57 1.54 -6.35
CA PRO A 155 14.84 1.19 -5.74
C PRO A 155 14.73 -0.07 -4.89
N GLU A 156 15.84 -0.74 -4.66
CA GLU A 156 15.88 -1.80 -3.66
C GLU A 156 15.50 -1.24 -2.28
N ARG A 157 14.88 -2.11 -1.44
CA ARG A 157 14.49 -1.73 -0.08
C ARG A 157 15.68 -1.23 0.73
N ALA A 158 15.47 -0.12 1.43
CA ALA A 158 16.40 0.35 2.43
C ALA A 158 16.45 -0.60 3.64
N VAL A 159 17.52 -0.50 4.42
CA VAL A 159 17.67 -1.26 5.68
C VAL A 159 16.56 -0.85 6.64
N GLN A 160 15.78 -1.83 7.11
CA GLN A 160 14.71 -1.62 8.07
C GLN A 160 15.24 -1.83 9.49
N ARG A 161 14.94 -0.89 10.39
CA ARG A 161 15.27 -1.03 11.83
C ARG A 161 14.14 -1.67 12.65
N ASN A 162 12.93 -1.73 12.09
CA ASN A 162 11.79 -2.33 12.76
C ASN A 162 11.81 -3.85 12.61
N PRO A 163 11.42 -4.61 13.64
CA PRO A 163 11.33 -6.06 13.56
C PRO A 163 10.19 -6.57 12.67
N SER A 164 9.29 -5.68 12.22
CA SER A 164 8.18 -6.00 11.32
C SER A 164 8.19 -5.09 10.09
N ALA A 165 7.83 -5.65 8.92
CA ALA A 165 7.73 -4.91 7.66
C ALA A 165 6.49 -5.32 6.87
N PHE A 166 6.00 -4.38 6.05
CA PHE A 166 5.01 -4.65 5.02
C PHE A 166 5.68 -5.08 3.72
N LEU A 167 5.06 -6.04 3.03
CA LEU A 167 5.52 -6.55 1.75
C LEU A 167 4.32 -6.67 0.81
N THR A 168 4.20 -5.78 -0.15
CA THR A 168 3.16 -5.85 -1.16
C THR A 168 3.45 -7.01 -2.12
N VAL A 169 2.50 -7.92 -2.24
CA VAL A 169 2.59 -9.10 -3.11
C VAL A 169 1.59 -9.04 -4.26
N GLN A 170 0.52 -8.26 -4.09
CA GLN A 170 -0.58 -8.15 -5.04
C GLN A 170 -1.13 -6.72 -5.02
N GLU A 171 -1.54 -6.19 -6.15
CA GLU A 171 -2.25 -4.92 -6.27
C GLU A 171 -3.43 -5.00 -7.22
N GLY A 172 -4.35 -4.03 -7.07
CA GLY A 172 -5.59 -4.01 -7.82
C GLY A 172 -6.59 -5.09 -7.39
N CYS A 173 -7.77 -5.11 -8.00
CA CYS A 173 -8.79 -6.11 -7.68
C CYS A 173 -9.85 -6.18 -8.76
N ASP A 174 -10.17 -7.41 -9.23
CA ASP A 174 -11.15 -7.69 -10.27
C ASP A 174 -12.52 -8.14 -9.72
N LYS A 175 -12.78 -7.93 -8.42
CA LYS A 175 -14.07 -8.33 -7.82
C LYS A 175 -15.21 -7.38 -8.15
N PHE A 176 -14.91 -6.11 -8.42
CA PHE A 176 -15.90 -5.09 -8.75
C PHE A 176 -17.10 -5.07 -7.79
N CYS A 177 -16.82 -5.14 -6.48
CA CYS A 177 -17.83 -4.91 -5.47
C CYS A 177 -18.39 -3.49 -5.63
N THR A 178 -19.72 -3.33 -5.62
CA THR A 178 -20.38 -2.07 -6.03
C THR A 178 -20.05 -0.84 -5.18
N PHE A 179 -19.57 -1.06 -3.95
CA PHE A 179 -19.16 0.00 -3.02
C PHE A 179 -17.65 0.31 -3.07
N CYS A 180 -16.89 -0.41 -3.90
CA CYS A 180 -15.42 -0.40 -3.83
C CYS A 180 -14.79 0.39 -4.95
N VAL A 181 -13.92 1.34 -4.60
CA VAL A 181 -13.21 2.21 -5.54
C VAL A 181 -11.89 1.60 -6.03
N VAL A 182 -11.43 0.48 -5.46
CA VAL A 182 -10.11 -0.11 -5.74
C VAL A 182 -9.86 -0.35 -7.24
N PRO A 183 -10.76 -0.96 -8.04
CA PRO A 183 -10.51 -1.15 -9.46
C PRO A 183 -10.19 0.16 -10.23
N TYR A 184 -10.76 1.27 -9.76
CA TYR A 184 -10.60 2.58 -10.39
C TYR A 184 -9.38 3.36 -9.88
N THR A 185 -8.89 3.03 -8.68
CA THR A 185 -7.75 3.74 -8.08
C THR A 185 -6.45 2.96 -8.12
N ARG A 186 -6.53 1.63 -8.11
CA ARG A 186 -5.36 0.73 -8.13
C ARG A 186 -5.32 -0.18 -9.36
N GLY A 187 -6.37 -0.17 -10.17
CA GLY A 187 -6.44 -0.92 -11.42
C GLY A 187 -6.86 -2.39 -11.25
N ILE A 188 -6.63 -3.15 -12.32
CA ILE A 188 -6.84 -4.60 -12.37
C ILE A 188 -5.89 -5.32 -11.42
N GLU A 189 -6.24 -6.56 -11.08
CA GLU A 189 -5.42 -7.40 -10.23
C GLU A 189 -4.10 -7.79 -10.91
N VAL A 190 -3.00 -7.48 -10.23
CA VAL A 190 -1.63 -7.85 -10.64
C VAL A 190 -0.94 -8.50 -9.44
N SER A 191 -0.51 -9.74 -9.61
CA SER A 191 0.28 -10.49 -8.63
C SER A 191 1.75 -10.46 -9.00
N ARG A 192 2.60 -10.04 -8.06
CA ARG A 192 4.05 -9.98 -8.28
C ARG A 192 4.65 -11.38 -8.46
N PRO A 193 5.69 -11.54 -9.30
CA PRO A 193 6.40 -12.81 -9.43
C PRO A 193 6.94 -13.29 -8.09
N VAL A 194 6.85 -14.59 -7.83
CA VAL A 194 7.33 -15.22 -6.59
C VAL A 194 8.79 -14.90 -6.31
N ALA A 195 9.64 -14.93 -7.35
CA ALA A 195 11.07 -14.64 -7.22
C ALA A 195 11.35 -13.23 -6.69
N ASP A 196 10.59 -12.24 -7.15
CA ASP A 196 10.76 -10.84 -6.74
C ASP A 196 10.29 -10.62 -5.30
N VAL A 197 9.16 -11.24 -4.93
CA VAL A 197 8.64 -11.21 -3.56
C VAL A 197 9.62 -11.88 -2.61
N GLU A 198 10.15 -13.04 -2.98
CA GLU A 198 11.12 -13.79 -2.17
C GLU A 198 12.44 -13.06 -2.02
N LYS A 199 12.94 -12.42 -3.10
CA LYS A 199 14.15 -11.57 -3.06
C LYS A 199 13.99 -10.41 -2.08
N GLU A 200 12.86 -9.70 -2.15
CA GLU A 200 12.58 -8.59 -1.23
C GLU A 200 12.43 -9.06 0.22
N ALA A 201 11.72 -10.17 0.45
CA ALA A 201 11.57 -10.78 1.77
C ALA A 201 12.91 -11.16 2.39
N ARG A 202 13.80 -11.82 1.64
CA ARG A 202 15.15 -12.18 2.11
C ARG A 202 15.97 -10.95 2.50
N LYS A 203 15.90 -9.88 1.71
CA LYS A 203 16.59 -8.62 2.01
C LYS A 203 16.07 -7.98 3.29
N LEU A 204 14.76 -7.94 3.49
CA LEU A 204 14.15 -7.44 4.73
C LEU A 204 14.57 -8.26 5.95
N VAL A 205 14.56 -9.59 5.84
CA VAL A 205 15.00 -10.47 6.94
C VAL A 205 16.49 -10.31 7.23
N ALA A 206 17.34 -10.19 6.20
CA ALA A 206 18.76 -9.91 6.36
C ALA A 206 19.05 -8.57 7.06
N SER A 207 18.15 -7.57 6.91
CA SER A 207 18.23 -6.29 7.63
C SER A 207 17.69 -6.32 9.07
N GLY A 208 17.20 -7.49 9.55
CA GLY A 208 16.75 -7.67 10.93
C GLY A 208 15.24 -7.81 11.11
N VAL A 209 14.44 -7.75 10.03
CA VAL A 209 13.00 -7.99 10.07
C VAL A 209 12.72 -9.44 10.46
N ARG A 210 11.79 -9.65 11.40
CA ARG A 210 11.37 -10.95 11.91
C ARG A 210 9.92 -11.29 11.59
N GLU A 211 9.13 -10.29 11.24
CA GLU A 211 7.72 -10.45 10.89
C GLU A 211 7.43 -9.75 9.56
N LEU A 212 6.82 -10.46 8.63
CA LEU A 212 6.32 -9.91 7.36
C LEU A 212 4.80 -9.95 7.33
N THR A 213 4.19 -8.82 6.97
CA THR A 213 2.77 -8.76 6.64
C THR A 213 2.63 -8.58 5.13
N LEU A 214 2.09 -9.60 4.47
CA LEU A 214 1.83 -9.56 3.03
C LEU A 214 0.62 -8.69 2.76
N LEU A 215 0.76 -7.76 1.83
CA LEU A 215 -0.27 -6.78 1.47
C LEU A 215 -0.78 -6.99 0.05
N GLY A 216 -2.07 -6.69 -0.12
CA GLY A 216 -2.77 -6.60 -1.39
C GLY A 216 -4.15 -6.01 -1.20
N GLN A 217 -4.90 -5.80 -2.27
CA GLN A 217 -6.31 -5.41 -2.20
C GLN A 217 -7.24 -6.62 -2.11
N ASN A 218 -6.73 -7.79 -2.52
CA ASN A 218 -7.38 -9.08 -2.41
C ASN A 218 -6.29 -10.16 -2.32
N VAL A 219 -5.52 -10.15 -1.23
CA VAL A 219 -4.27 -10.87 -1.13
C VAL A 219 -4.41 -12.38 -1.27
N ASN A 220 -5.55 -12.95 -0.87
CA ASN A 220 -5.80 -14.39 -0.99
C ASN A 220 -6.16 -14.85 -2.41
N ALA A 221 -6.32 -13.91 -3.37
CA ALA A 221 -6.38 -14.24 -4.80
C ALA A 221 -4.98 -14.25 -5.47
N TYR A 222 -3.90 -14.06 -4.73
CA TYR A 222 -2.54 -14.06 -5.28
C TYR A 222 -2.30 -15.28 -6.17
N HIS A 223 -1.76 -15.02 -7.38
CA HIS A 223 -1.46 -16.02 -8.40
C HIS A 223 -0.17 -15.69 -9.17
N GLY A 224 0.85 -15.19 -8.46
CA GLY A 224 2.11 -14.78 -9.06
C GLY A 224 2.84 -15.90 -9.80
N GLN A 225 3.65 -15.50 -10.79
CA GLN A 225 4.46 -16.45 -11.55
C GLN A 225 5.52 -17.09 -10.64
N GLY A 226 5.47 -18.39 -10.50
CA GLY A 226 6.41 -19.21 -9.76
C GLY A 226 7.50 -19.84 -10.65
N PRO A 227 8.33 -20.71 -10.07
CA PRO A 227 9.36 -21.44 -10.81
C PRO A 227 8.79 -22.22 -12.00
N GLY A 228 9.49 -22.14 -13.13
CA GLY A 228 9.06 -22.80 -14.37
C GLY A 228 7.85 -22.15 -15.05
N GLY A 229 7.54 -20.89 -14.72
CA GLY A 229 6.48 -20.10 -15.36
C GLY A 229 5.06 -20.46 -14.93
N ARG A 230 4.87 -21.41 -14.00
CA ARG A 230 3.54 -21.79 -13.49
C ARG A 230 3.04 -20.80 -12.45
N SER A 231 1.74 -20.54 -12.45
CA SER A 231 1.09 -19.74 -11.39
C SER A 231 1.20 -20.45 -10.04
N MET A 232 1.45 -19.65 -8.99
CA MET A 232 1.55 -20.10 -7.61
C MET A 232 0.50 -19.38 -6.76
N THR A 233 -0.19 -20.11 -5.89
CA THR A 233 -1.18 -19.57 -4.96
C THR A 233 -0.53 -18.85 -3.78
N LEU A 234 -1.31 -18.10 -3.00
CA LEU A 234 -0.83 -17.49 -1.76
C LEU A 234 -0.28 -18.56 -0.79
N ALA A 235 -0.92 -19.72 -0.68
CA ALA A 235 -0.44 -20.82 0.17
C ALA A 235 0.97 -21.26 -0.22
N GLY A 236 1.22 -21.47 -1.51
CA GLY A 236 2.55 -21.81 -2.02
C GLY A 236 3.58 -20.70 -1.77
N LEU A 237 3.19 -19.43 -1.89
CA LEU A 237 4.07 -18.30 -1.55
C LEU A 237 4.40 -18.29 -0.04
N LEU A 238 3.40 -18.51 0.83
CA LEU A 238 3.59 -18.56 2.28
C LEU A 238 4.57 -19.68 2.69
N ASP A 239 4.47 -20.86 2.07
CA ASP A 239 5.38 -21.96 2.33
C ASP A 239 6.83 -21.60 1.95
N ARG A 240 7.04 -20.99 0.80
CA ARG A 240 8.36 -20.53 0.37
C ARG A 240 8.94 -19.46 1.28
N LEU A 241 8.14 -18.48 1.67
CA LEU A 241 8.58 -17.43 2.59
C LEU A 241 8.89 -17.99 3.98
N SER A 242 8.13 -18.99 4.43
CA SER A 242 8.37 -19.67 5.70
C SER A 242 9.73 -20.37 5.76
N ALA A 243 10.28 -20.79 4.63
CA ALA A 243 11.60 -21.39 4.54
C ALA A 243 12.74 -20.36 4.71
N ILE A 244 12.46 -19.06 4.75
CA ILE A 244 13.49 -18.04 4.96
C ILE A 244 13.98 -18.13 6.41
N GLU A 245 15.27 -18.40 6.58
CA GLU A 245 15.93 -18.40 7.87
C GLU A 245 15.89 -17.00 8.49
N GLY A 246 15.64 -16.92 9.80
CA GLY A 246 15.49 -15.65 10.50
C GLY A 246 14.09 -15.05 10.48
N LEU A 247 13.21 -15.41 9.55
CA LEU A 247 11.80 -15.02 9.59
C LEU A 247 11.07 -15.82 10.68
N ALA A 248 10.39 -15.12 11.58
CA ALA A 248 9.67 -15.75 12.71
C ALA A 248 8.16 -15.80 12.46
N ARG A 249 7.59 -14.79 11.80
CA ARG A 249 6.13 -14.65 11.64
C ARG A 249 5.75 -14.16 10.25
N LEU A 250 4.66 -14.72 9.73
CA LEU A 250 3.98 -14.30 8.53
C LEU A 250 2.54 -13.90 8.85
N ARG A 251 2.09 -12.83 8.24
CA ARG A 251 0.71 -12.37 8.23
C ARG A 251 0.31 -11.99 6.82
N TYR A 252 -0.96 -11.96 6.55
CA TYR A 252 -1.51 -11.33 5.36
C TYR A 252 -2.82 -10.62 5.73
N THR A 253 -3.23 -9.65 4.93
CA THR A 253 -4.44 -8.87 5.20
C THR A 253 -5.13 -8.49 3.91
N THR A 254 -6.43 -8.15 4.01
CA THR A 254 -7.31 -7.83 2.90
C THR A 254 -7.63 -9.05 2.04
N SER A 255 -8.58 -9.86 2.54
CA SER A 255 -9.02 -11.10 1.90
C SER A 255 -10.46 -11.02 1.44
N HIS A 256 -10.80 -11.82 0.44
CA HIS A 256 -12.17 -12.00 -0.01
C HIS A 256 -12.64 -13.44 0.26
N PRO A 257 -13.87 -13.66 0.78
CA PRO A 257 -14.35 -15.00 1.14
C PRO A 257 -14.31 -16.02 0.02
N ARG A 258 -14.52 -15.60 -1.24
CA ARG A 258 -14.49 -16.48 -2.41
C ARG A 258 -13.12 -17.01 -2.79
N ASP A 259 -12.06 -16.33 -2.37
CA ASP A 259 -10.68 -16.70 -2.72
C ASP A 259 -9.97 -17.40 -1.56
N MET A 260 -10.76 -17.83 -0.54
CA MET A 260 -10.23 -18.65 0.55
C MET A 260 -10.20 -20.11 0.09
N SER A 261 -9.09 -20.50 -0.54
CA SER A 261 -8.86 -21.82 -1.13
C SER A 261 -8.56 -22.89 -0.08
N GLU A 262 -8.70 -24.16 -0.45
CA GLU A 262 -8.45 -25.30 0.43
C GLU A 262 -6.98 -25.35 0.90
N ASP A 263 -6.04 -25.08 -0.01
CA ASP A 263 -4.61 -25.07 0.30
C ASP A 263 -4.26 -23.92 1.27
N LEU A 264 -4.95 -22.76 1.18
CA LEU A 264 -4.74 -21.67 2.12
C LEU A 264 -5.31 -21.99 3.52
N ILE A 265 -6.47 -22.68 3.58
CA ILE A 265 -7.03 -23.19 4.85
C ILE A 265 -6.06 -24.21 5.47
N ALA A 266 -5.53 -25.13 4.65
CA ALA A 266 -4.54 -26.11 5.09
C ALA A 266 -3.23 -25.44 5.59
N ALA A 267 -2.78 -24.36 4.92
CA ALA A 267 -1.61 -23.60 5.34
C ALA A 267 -1.79 -22.98 6.73
N HIS A 268 -3.00 -22.52 7.09
CA HIS A 268 -3.28 -22.07 8.46
C HIS A 268 -3.13 -23.18 9.51
N ALA A 269 -3.44 -24.42 9.14
CA ALA A 269 -3.29 -25.56 10.04
C ALA A 269 -1.83 -26.03 10.18
N SER A 270 -1.06 -26.02 9.09
CA SER A 270 0.25 -26.68 9.00
C SER A 270 1.45 -25.74 9.13
N ASN A 271 1.32 -24.45 8.75
CA ASN A 271 2.45 -23.55 8.74
C ASN A 271 2.63 -22.84 10.10
N PRO A 272 3.68 -23.18 10.89
CA PRO A 272 3.86 -22.65 12.24
C PRO A 272 4.23 -21.15 12.26
N LYS A 273 4.73 -20.60 11.14
CA LYS A 273 5.07 -19.18 11.04
C LYS A 273 3.87 -18.32 10.61
N LEU A 274 2.81 -18.93 10.07
CA LEU A 274 1.58 -18.22 9.74
C LEU A 274 0.77 -17.95 11.01
N MET A 275 0.60 -16.66 11.33
CA MET A 275 -0.06 -16.27 12.56
C MET A 275 -1.54 -16.64 12.56
N PRO A 276 -2.10 -17.03 13.73
CA PRO A 276 -3.50 -17.44 13.86
C PRO A 276 -4.45 -16.24 13.86
N PHE A 277 -4.42 -15.48 12.77
CA PHE A 277 -5.27 -14.31 12.56
C PHE A 277 -5.68 -14.23 11.10
N LEU A 278 -6.95 -14.00 10.85
CA LEU A 278 -7.49 -13.78 9.51
C LEU A 278 -8.49 -12.65 9.51
N HIS A 279 -8.26 -11.65 8.68
CA HIS A 279 -9.23 -10.61 8.36
C HIS A 279 -9.99 -11.01 7.09
N LEU A 280 -11.30 -11.29 7.23
CA LEU A 280 -12.14 -11.81 6.16
C LEU A 280 -13.49 -11.06 6.11
N PRO A 281 -13.55 -9.90 5.45
CA PRO A 281 -14.73 -9.05 5.40
C PRO A 281 -15.93 -9.73 4.73
N VAL A 282 -17.03 -9.90 5.47
CA VAL A 282 -18.31 -10.38 4.93
C VAL A 282 -19.10 -9.26 4.27
N GLN A 283 -19.02 -8.06 4.80
CA GLN A 283 -19.68 -6.81 4.45
C GLN A 283 -21.17 -6.75 4.83
N SER A 284 -21.95 -7.83 4.76
CA SER A 284 -23.34 -7.89 5.20
C SER A 284 -23.74 -9.32 5.56
N GLY A 285 -24.70 -9.47 6.49
CA GLY A 285 -25.35 -10.75 6.80
C GLY A 285 -26.59 -11.04 5.93
N SER A 286 -27.01 -10.12 5.06
CA SER A 286 -28.18 -10.26 4.20
C SER A 286 -27.79 -10.68 2.79
N ASP A 287 -28.32 -11.81 2.31
CA ASP A 287 -28.08 -12.30 0.95
C ASP A 287 -28.52 -11.30 -0.11
N ARG A 288 -29.64 -10.58 0.12
CA ARG A 288 -30.10 -9.51 -0.77
C ARG A 288 -29.06 -8.40 -0.90
N ILE A 289 -28.47 -7.98 0.22
CA ILE A 289 -27.45 -6.93 0.23
C ILE A 289 -26.14 -7.46 -0.37
N LEU A 290 -25.71 -8.68 -0.04
CA LEU A 290 -24.53 -9.29 -0.62
C LEU A 290 -24.62 -9.40 -2.15
N ALA A 291 -25.80 -9.74 -2.68
CA ALA A 291 -26.05 -9.76 -4.12
C ALA A 291 -25.98 -8.36 -4.73
N ALA A 292 -26.60 -7.35 -4.09
CA ALA A 292 -26.53 -5.95 -4.53
C ALA A 292 -25.10 -5.40 -4.47
N MET A 293 -24.29 -5.84 -3.50
CA MET A 293 -22.86 -5.50 -3.37
C MET A 293 -21.95 -6.26 -4.36
N ASN A 294 -22.48 -7.14 -5.20
CA ASN A 294 -21.72 -8.01 -6.10
C ASN A 294 -20.71 -8.93 -5.38
N ARG A 295 -21.01 -9.37 -4.14
CA ARG A 295 -20.09 -10.20 -3.35
C ARG A 295 -19.98 -11.64 -3.81
N LYS A 296 -20.95 -12.14 -4.61
CA LYS A 296 -20.95 -13.47 -5.21
C LYS A 296 -20.87 -14.64 -4.19
N HIS A 297 -21.29 -14.43 -2.96
CA HIS A 297 -21.47 -15.45 -1.93
C HIS A 297 -22.70 -15.11 -1.06
N THR A 298 -23.24 -16.12 -0.38
CA THR A 298 -24.31 -15.97 0.60
C THR A 298 -23.78 -15.93 2.04
N ALA A 299 -24.60 -15.46 2.97
CA ALA A 299 -24.28 -15.49 4.39
C ALA A 299 -24.03 -16.94 4.88
N GLN A 300 -24.83 -17.90 4.42
CA GLN A 300 -24.66 -19.31 4.76
C GLN A 300 -23.35 -19.90 4.22
N GLN A 301 -22.92 -19.52 3.01
CA GLN A 301 -21.61 -19.94 2.47
C GLN A 301 -20.46 -19.37 3.29
N TYR A 302 -20.57 -18.11 3.70
CA TYR A 302 -19.60 -17.49 4.58
C TYR A 302 -19.49 -18.20 5.94
N LEU A 303 -20.62 -18.51 6.61
CA LEU A 303 -20.62 -19.23 7.88
C LEU A 303 -20.01 -20.65 7.76
N ARG A 304 -20.27 -21.37 6.67
CA ARG A 304 -19.64 -22.67 6.40
C ARG A 304 -18.13 -22.53 6.22
N LEU A 305 -17.69 -21.49 5.53
CA LEU A 305 -16.26 -21.20 5.35
C LEU A 305 -15.59 -20.92 6.70
N ILE A 306 -16.19 -20.10 7.56
CA ILE A 306 -15.71 -19.82 8.92
C ILE A 306 -15.59 -21.11 9.75
N ALA A 307 -16.61 -21.98 9.67
CA ALA A 307 -16.60 -23.26 10.39
C ALA A 307 -15.41 -24.14 9.95
N ARG A 308 -15.13 -24.18 8.64
CA ARG A 308 -13.99 -24.94 8.08
C ARG A 308 -12.64 -24.36 8.52
N ILE A 309 -12.50 -23.04 8.49
CA ILE A 309 -11.27 -22.36 8.93
C ILE A 309 -11.01 -22.66 10.43
N ARG A 310 -12.06 -22.57 11.27
CA ARG A 310 -11.94 -22.88 12.71
C ARG A 310 -11.67 -24.36 12.98
N ALA A 311 -12.19 -25.26 12.17
CA ALA A 311 -11.89 -26.68 12.27
C ALA A 311 -10.41 -26.98 11.93
N ALA A 312 -9.84 -26.28 10.93
CA ALA A 312 -8.44 -26.40 10.56
C ALA A 312 -7.49 -25.74 11.57
N ARG A 313 -7.89 -24.57 12.12
CA ARG A 313 -7.12 -23.81 13.10
C ARG A 313 -8.03 -23.31 14.23
N PRO A 314 -8.24 -24.09 15.33
CA PRO A 314 -9.21 -23.75 16.39
C PRO A 314 -8.91 -22.45 17.16
N ASP A 315 -7.64 -22.07 17.27
CA ASP A 315 -7.16 -20.86 17.94
C ASP A 315 -7.15 -19.60 17.05
N ILE A 316 -7.65 -19.68 15.80
CA ILE A 316 -7.61 -18.55 14.87
C ILE A 316 -8.53 -17.39 15.32
N ALA A 317 -7.95 -16.22 15.45
CA ALA A 317 -8.69 -14.98 15.64
C ALA A 317 -9.21 -14.48 14.27
N LEU A 318 -10.49 -14.17 14.21
CA LEU A 318 -11.16 -13.70 13.01
C LEU A 318 -11.62 -12.26 13.19
N SER A 319 -11.42 -11.44 12.16
CA SER A 319 -12.01 -10.11 12.06
C SER A 319 -12.73 -9.93 10.74
N SER A 320 -13.74 -9.05 10.74
CA SER A 320 -14.59 -8.79 9.57
C SER A 320 -15.10 -7.36 9.59
N ASP A 321 -15.39 -6.82 8.41
CA ASP A 321 -16.05 -5.54 8.23
C ASP A 321 -17.53 -5.74 7.88
N PHE A 322 -18.35 -4.80 8.34
CA PHE A 322 -19.77 -4.69 7.99
C PHE A 322 -20.06 -3.26 7.53
N ILE A 323 -20.82 -3.14 6.45
CA ILE A 323 -21.38 -1.88 5.98
C ILE A 323 -22.81 -1.79 6.47
N VAL A 324 -23.12 -0.73 7.21
CA VAL A 324 -24.42 -0.42 7.80
C VAL A 324 -24.92 0.93 7.31
#